data_93d443b8effbd4f2d3cde9a9ad81834d
#
_entry.id   93d443b8effbd4f2d3cde9a9ad81834d
#
_cell.length_a   1.000
_cell.length_b   1.000
_cell.length_c   1.000
_cell.angle_alpha   90.00
_cell.angle_beta   90.00
_cell.angle_gamma   90.00
#
_symmetry.space_group_name_H-M   'P 1'
#
loop_
_entity.id
_entity.type
_entity.pdbx_description
1 polymer ?
#
loop_
_entity_poly.entity_id
_entity_poly.type
_entity_poly.pdbx_seq_one_letter_code
_entity_poly.pdbx_strand_id
1 'polypeptide(L)'
;MAANTDPRLQNQVIYSIYVRNHTSEGTFRAVIPDLDRIRALGTDIIWLMPIHPIGVEGKKGTLGCPYANRDYRAVNPAYGTMEDFEALVREIHARGMKCMIDVVYNHTSPDSVLYREHPEYFYRGPDGKPGNKLGDWADVIDLDYSNRGLWQYLTDTLVMWAKLVDGFRCDVASFVPVEFWLQARAAVAAVNPDCVWLAETVHRSYGCLARRHGVYSASDGEVFRAFDLEYEYDVREVFDQYLRGEVPLSRYLDALSFQEACYPANYNKLRFLENHDQPRIASFVRDERALVNYTAMLYFLKGTTLLYAGQEFENDHLPSLFDIDPIDRRTGRDLSGLLRRLYAVKQQFGSADWFFADADDVNDLALLQRGSAGKRFVGVFSLKAKAADVRVDAADGVYENLIDRSAVTVKNGILSCTGEPVILRAEG
;
A
#
# COMPACT_ATOMS: atom_id res chain seq x y z
N MET A 1 -8.15 -15.25 -3.11
CA MET A 1 -8.13 -14.52 -1.82
C MET A 1 -8.15 -15.54 -0.69
N ALA A 2 -7.54 -15.20 0.42
CA ALA A 2 -7.66 -16.01 1.62
C ALA A 2 -9.15 -16.17 2.00
N ALA A 3 -9.51 -17.35 2.53
CA ALA A 3 -10.93 -17.73 2.70
C ALA A 3 -11.71 -16.84 3.68
N ASN A 4 -11.02 -16.17 4.61
CA ASN A 4 -11.61 -15.29 5.63
C ASN A 4 -11.40 -13.80 5.35
N THR A 5 -11.07 -13.42 4.11
CA THR A 5 -10.90 -12.01 3.73
C THR A 5 -12.22 -11.25 3.87
N ASP A 6 -12.17 -10.14 4.60
CA ASP A 6 -13.31 -9.22 4.74
C ASP A 6 -13.45 -8.37 3.45
N PRO A 7 -14.56 -8.49 2.70
CA PRO A 7 -14.77 -7.72 1.48
C PRO A 7 -14.82 -6.21 1.71
N ARG A 8 -15.11 -5.75 2.95
CA ARG A 8 -15.10 -4.31 3.30
C ARG A 8 -13.72 -3.67 3.22
N LEU A 9 -12.64 -4.47 3.22
CA LEU A 9 -11.27 -3.97 3.05
C LEU A 9 -11.08 -3.17 1.75
N GLN A 10 -11.82 -3.48 0.68
CA GLN A 10 -11.75 -2.72 -0.58
C GLN A 10 -12.07 -1.22 -0.43
N ASN A 11 -12.79 -0.82 0.61
CA ASN A 11 -13.17 0.57 0.84
C ASN A 11 -12.43 1.21 2.01
N GLN A 12 -11.46 0.51 2.60
CA GLN A 12 -10.64 1.07 3.67
C GLN A 12 -9.48 1.90 3.13
N VAL A 13 -8.98 2.77 4.01
CA VAL A 13 -7.82 3.62 3.75
C VAL A 13 -6.74 3.30 4.79
N ILE A 14 -5.56 2.94 4.29
CA ILE A 14 -4.36 2.71 5.07
C ILE A 14 -3.52 3.99 5.04
N TYR A 15 -3.00 4.42 6.20
CA TYR A 15 -2.05 5.52 6.30
C TYR A 15 -0.71 4.95 6.79
N SER A 16 0.32 5.04 5.97
CA SER A 16 1.65 4.50 6.27
C SER A 16 2.52 5.54 6.98
N ILE A 17 3.12 5.12 8.08
CA ILE A 17 3.97 5.95 8.94
C ILE A 17 5.35 5.32 9.09
N TYR A 18 6.40 6.06 8.72
CA TYR A 18 7.75 5.78 9.19
C TYR A 18 8.01 6.56 10.47
N VAL A 19 8.06 5.87 11.61
CA VAL A 19 8.13 6.51 12.94
C VAL A 19 9.29 7.50 13.04
N ARG A 20 10.49 7.13 12.55
CA ARG A 20 11.69 8.00 12.54
C ARG A 20 11.43 9.37 11.91
N ASN A 21 10.66 9.41 10.83
CA ASN A 21 10.50 10.60 9.99
C ASN A 21 9.12 11.25 10.10
N HIS A 22 8.23 10.71 10.95
CA HIS A 22 6.88 11.25 11.10
C HIS A 22 6.84 12.59 11.83
N THR A 23 7.72 12.73 12.85
CA THR A 23 7.91 13.96 13.63
C THR A 23 9.41 14.23 13.78
N SER A 24 9.76 15.42 14.30
CA SER A 24 11.14 15.77 14.62
C SER A 24 11.75 14.89 15.72
N GLU A 25 10.92 14.37 16.63
CA GLU A 25 11.34 13.50 17.73
C GLU A 25 11.53 12.04 17.25
N GLY A 26 10.81 11.60 16.22
CA GLY A 26 10.92 10.28 15.65
C GLY A 26 10.59 9.12 16.59
N THR A 27 9.63 9.30 17.52
CA THR A 27 9.28 8.32 18.55
C THR A 27 7.82 7.86 18.49
N PHE A 28 7.50 6.69 19.06
CA PHE A 28 6.13 6.20 19.16
C PHE A 28 5.20 7.20 19.85
N ARG A 29 5.66 7.81 20.96
CA ARG A 29 4.85 8.80 21.70
C ARG A 29 4.61 10.06 20.88
N ALA A 30 5.55 10.47 20.06
CA ALA A 30 5.41 11.67 19.23
C ALA A 30 4.42 11.51 18.09
N VAL A 31 4.06 10.26 17.72
CA VAL A 31 2.99 9.98 16.72
C VAL A 31 1.60 10.23 17.34
N ILE A 32 1.41 9.97 18.63
CA ILE A 32 0.09 9.97 19.30
C ILE A 32 -0.69 11.29 19.09
N PRO A 33 -0.09 12.49 19.27
CA PRO A 33 -0.82 13.75 19.09
C PRO A 33 -1.38 13.98 17.68
N ASP A 34 -0.84 13.28 16.66
CA ASP A 34 -1.24 13.44 15.26
C ASP A 34 -2.38 12.50 14.84
N LEU A 35 -2.72 11.50 15.66
CA LEU A 35 -3.71 10.47 15.32
C LEU A 35 -5.11 11.03 15.04
N ASP A 36 -5.54 12.09 15.72
CA ASP A 36 -6.84 12.72 15.48
C ASP A 36 -6.89 13.37 14.09
N ARG A 37 -5.83 14.04 13.67
CA ARG A 37 -5.70 14.60 12.31
C ARG A 37 -5.73 13.47 11.28
N ILE A 38 -4.94 12.41 11.47
CA ILE A 38 -4.88 11.28 10.56
C ILE A 38 -6.24 10.59 10.45
N ARG A 39 -6.93 10.37 11.58
CA ARG A 39 -8.29 9.81 11.57
C ARG A 39 -9.26 10.69 10.79
N ALA A 40 -9.15 12.01 10.91
CA ALA A 40 -9.99 12.97 10.20
C ALA A 40 -9.78 12.98 8.67
N LEU A 41 -8.67 12.45 8.15
CA LEU A 41 -8.50 12.22 6.70
C LEU A 41 -9.38 11.07 6.17
N GLY A 42 -9.95 10.25 7.05
CA GLY A 42 -10.70 9.05 6.71
C GLY A 42 -9.85 7.77 6.81
N THR A 43 -8.81 7.77 7.63
CA THR A 43 -7.95 6.60 7.83
C THR A 43 -8.63 5.53 8.67
N ASP A 44 -8.56 4.28 8.22
CA ASP A 44 -9.08 3.10 8.93
C ASP A 44 -7.96 2.28 9.57
N ILE A 45 -6.78 2.23 8.93
CA ILE A 45 -5.65 1.42 9.37
C ILE A 45 -4.40 2.29 9.38
N ILE A 46 -3.68 2.32 10.50
CA ILE A 46 -2.32 2.84 10.57
C ILE A 46 -1.36 1.68 10.28
N TRP A 47 -0.54 1.83 9.24
CA TRP A 47 0.56 0.92 8.97
C TRP A 47 1.87 1.58 9.42
N LEU A 48 2.48 1.00 10.45
CA LEU A 48 3.82 1.37 10.92
C LEU A 48 4.86 0.58 10.12
N MET A 49 5.74 1.29 9.38
CA MET A 49 6.93 0.70 8.76
C MET A 49 7.80 0.04 9.84
N PRO A 50 8.83 -0.78 9.50
CA PRO A 50 9.47 -1.65 10.48
C PRO A 50 9.81 -0.96 11.81
N ILE A 51 9.27 -1.52 12.88
CA ILE A 51 9.39 -1.00 14.26
C ILE A 51 10.56 -1.62 15.02
N HIS A 52 11.28 -2.54 14.40
CA HIS A 52 12.31 -3.37 15.03
C HIS A 52 13.67 -2.68 15.10
N PRO A 53 14.57 -3.13 16.00
CA PRO A 53 15.95 -2.69 16.01
C PRO A 53 16.63 -2.90 14.67
N ILE A 54 17.41 -1.93 14.24
CA ILE A 54 18.13 -1.96 12.95
C ILE A 54 19.52 -2.51 13.16
N GLY A 55 20.01 -3.32 12.20
CA GLY A 55 21.36 -3.84 12.18
C GLY A 55 22.43 -2.75 12.04
N VAL A 56 23.61 -3.05 12.53
CA VAL A 56 24.77 -2.15 12.51
C VAL A 56 25.81 -2.61 11.48
N GLU A 57 25.93 -3.92 11.29
CA GLU A 57 26.89 -4.50 10.34
C GLU A 57 26.41 -4.26 8.90
N GLY A 58 27.27 -3.63 8.10
CA GLY A 58 26.97 -3.32 6.69
C GLY A 58 25.91 -2.24 6.47
N LYS A 59 25.48 -1.52 7.53
CA LYS A 59 24.37 -0.55 7.45
C LYS A 59 24.59 0.51 6.38
N LYS A 60 23.51 0.90 5.70
CA LYS A 60 23.46 2.03 4.75
C LYS A 60 23.13 3.33 5.48
N GLY A 61 23.69 4.45 5.04
CA GLY A 61 23.49 5.77 5.65
C GLY A 61 23.98 5.85 7.10
N THR A 62 23.51 6.84 7.84
CA THR A 62 23.95 7.06 9.22
C THR A 62 23.27 6.14 10.24
N LEU A 63 21.99 5.85 10.03
CA LEU A 63 21.14 5.12 10.97
C LEU A 63 20.71 3.72 10.50
N GLY A 64 21.02 3.35 9.27
CA GLY A 64 20.68 2.06 8.68
C GLY A 64 19.25 1.98 8.14
N CYS A 65 19.03 0.94 7.33
CA CYS A 65 17.75 0.64 6.72
C CYS A 65 16.77 0.02 7.73
N PRO A 66 15.52 0.49 7.84
CA PRO A 66 14.53 -0.12 8.73
C PRO A 66 14.21 -1.56 8.35
N TYR A 67 14.47 -1.96 7.11
CA TYR A 67 14.29 -3.31 6.61
C TYR A 67 15.47 -4.25 6.92
N ALA A 68 16.60 -3.75 7.43
CA ALA A 68 17.70 -4.57 7.95
C ALA A 68 17.45 -4.88 9.44
N ASN A 69 16.48 -5.76 9.72
CA ASN A 69 16.04 -6.07 11.08
C ASN A 69 17.11 -6.83 11.85
N ARG A 70 17.38 -6.36 13.09
CA ARG A 70 18.31 -7.01 14.00
C ARG A 70 17.62 -7.97 14.97
N ASP A 71 16.38 -7.65 15.39
CA ASP A 71 15.61 -8.49 16.31
C ASP A 71 14.12 -8.38 16.00
N TYR A 72 13.51 -9.45 15.55
CA TYR A 72 12.08 -9.53 15.22
C TYR A 72 11.13 -9.43 16.43
N ARG A 73 11.64 -9.59 17.66
CA ARG A 73 10.84 -9.68 18.88
C ARG A 73 10.99 -8.46 19.80
N ALA A 74 11.73 -7.45 19.35
CA ALA A 74 11.93 -6.21 20.08
C ALA A 74 11.49 -5.00 19.25
N VAL A 75 11.20 -3.88 19.92
CA VAL A 75 11.01 -2.58 19.27
C VAL A 75 12.33 -1.82 19.23
N ASN A 76 12.47 -0.93 18.24
CA ASN A 76 13.65 -0.10 18.10
C ASN A 76 13.77 0.87 19.28
N PRO A 77 14.87 0.82 20.07
CA PRO A 77 15.03 1.69 21.22
C PRO A 77 15.13 3.18 20.85
N ALA A 78 15.46 3.51 19.59
CA ALA A 78 15.41 4.89 19.11
C ALA A 78 13.97 5.42 18.95
N TYR A 79 12.98 4.54 18.84
CA TYR A 79 11.55 4.91 18.74
C TYR A 79 10.87 4.92 20.12
N GLY A 80 11.45 4.27 21.12
CA GLY A 80 10.93 4.16 22.47
C GLY A 80 10.98 2.74 23.03
N THR A 81 10.23 2.52 24.10
CA THR A 81 10.11 1.22 24.77
C THR A 81 8.93 0.41 24.21
N MET A 82 8.78 -0.85 24.67
CA MET A 82 7.61 -1.66 24.36
C MET A 82 6.33 -1.02 24.91
N GLU A 83 6.40 -0.43 26.11
CA GLU A 83 5.26 0.28 26.73
C GLU A 83 4.86 1.52 25.93
N ASP A 84 5.81 2.19 25.26
CA ASP A 84 5.52 3.32 24.37
C ASP A 84 4.82 2.86 23.08
N PHE A 85 5.26 1.73 22.52
CA PHE A 85 4.60 1.10 21.38
C PHE A 85 3.18 0.64 21.74
N GLU A 86 3.00 -0.05 22.86
CA GLU A 86 1.67 -0.46 23.33
C GLU A 86 0.76 0.74 23.59
N ALA A 87 1.31 1.85 24.10
CA ALA A 87 0.57 3.09 24.29
C ALA A 87 0.10 3.65 22.94
N LEU A 88 0.95 3.66 21.90
CA LEU A 88 0.58 4.08 20.55
C LEU A 88 -0.54 3.20 20.00
N VAL A 89 -0.43 1.87 20.12
CA VAL A 89 -1.47 0.94 19.66
C VAL A 89 -2.80 1.19 20.37
N ARG A 90 -2.81 1.35 21.69
CA ARG A 90 -4.03 1.68 22.46
C ARG A 90 -4.67 2.99 21.97
N GLU A 91 -3.87 4.01 21.68
CA GLU A 91 -4.38 5.30 21.19
C GLU A 91 -4.91 5.24 19.76
N ILE A 92 -4.34 4.39 18.91
CA ILE A 92 -4.88 4.06 17.57
C ILE A 92 -6.25 3.41 17.72
N HIS A 93 -6.37 2.38 18.58
CA HIS A 93 -7.62 1.67 18.83
C HIS A 93 -8.69 2.59 19.46
N ALA A 94 -8.31 3.48 20.39
CA ALA A 94 -9.24 4.42 21.01
C ALA A 94 -9.92 5.36 20.00
N ARG A 95 -9.29 5.58 18.82
CA ARG A 95 -9.85 6.37 17.72
C ARG A 95 -10.57 5.53 16.66
N GLY A 96 -10.79 4.24 16.94
CA GLY A 96 -11.49 3.31 16.02
C GLY A 96 -10.68 2.98 14.77
N MET A 97 -9.35 3.11 14.81
CA MET A 97 -8.44 2.66 13.76
C MET A 97 -7.80 1.32 14.16
N LYS A 98 -7.33 0.58 13.16
CA LYS A 98 -6.50 -0.62 13.32
C LYS A 98 -5.03 -0.28 13.24
N CYS A 99 -4.18 -1.08 13.89
CA CYS A 99 -2.72 -0.99 13.82
C CYS A 99 -2.17 -2.18 13.02
N MET A 100 -1.38 -1.89 11.99
CA MET A 100 -0.63 -2.87 11.19
C MET A 100 0.86 -2.59 11.34
N ILE A 101 1.67 -3.63 11.50
CA ILE A 101 3.14 -3.50 11.50
C ILE A 101 3.74 -4.19 10.28
N ASP A 102 4.94 -3.74 9.92
CA ASP A 102 5.75 -4.34 8.87
C ASP A 102 6.55 -5.54 9.42
N VAL A 103 6.54 -6.65 8.71
CA VAL A 103 7.34 -7.84 9.03
C VAL A 103 8.22 -8.22 7.83
N VAL A 104 9.53 -8.32 8.09
CA VAL A 104 10.56 -8.53 7.07
C VAL A 104 11.08 -9.95 7.18
N TYR A 105 10.42 -10.89 6.49
CA TYR A 105 10.68 -12.32 6.68
C TYR A 105 11.43 -12.98 5.50
N ASN A 106 11.91 -12.19 4.55
CA ASN A 106 12.84 -12.68 3.53
C ASN A 106 14.30 -12.66 4.02
N HIS A 107 14.67 -11.71 4.87
CA HIS A 107 16.04 -11.45 5.27
C HIS A 107 16.14 -10.79 6.64
N THR A 108 17.35 -10.73 7.20
CA THR A 108 17.71 -9.95 8.40
C THR A 108 19.01 -9.19 8.17
N SER A 109 19.39 -8.32 9.12
CA SER A 109 20.77 -7.81 9.18
C SER A 109 21.76 -8.94 9.50
N PRO A 110 23.04 -8.85 9.07
CA PRO A 110 24.06 -9.85 9.37
C PRO A 110 24.36 -10.02 10.86
N ASP A 111 24.14 -8.98 11.67
CA ASP A 111 24.33 -9.00 13.14
C ASP A 111 23.02 -9.30 13.90
N SER A 112 22.02 -9.94 13.23
CA SER A 112 20.74 -10.24 13.86
C SER A 112 20.85 -11.23 15.01
N VAL A 113 19.89 -11.14 15.95
CA VAL A 113 19.72 -12.12 17.04
C VAL A 113 19.49 -13.51 16.45
N LEU A 114 18.60 -13.60 15.44
CA LEU A 114 18.28 -14.85 14.79
C LEU A 114 19.52 -15.53 14.16
N TYR A 115 20.40 -14.76 13.48
CA TYR A 115 21.60 -15.33 12.88
C TYR A 115 22.59 -15.83 13.95
N ARG A 116 22.71 -15.17 15.08
CA ARG A 116 23.59 -15.61 16.18
C ARG A 116 23.09 -16.87 16.88
N GLU A 117 21.76 -17.01 17.03
CA GLU A 117 21.14 -18.15 17.72
C GLU A 117 20.95 -19.36 16.79
N HIS A 118 20.64 -19.12 15.49
CA HIS A 118 20.26 -20.11 14.51
C HIS A 118 20.91 -19.83 13.14
N PRO A 119 22.24 -19.91 13.02
CA PRO A 119 22.94 -19.67 11.75
C PRO A 119 22.55 -20.66 10.64
N GLU A 120 21.97 -21.81 11.00
CA GLU A 120 21.43 -22.81 10.08
C GLU A 120 20.11 -22.41 9.40
N TYR A 121 19.48 -21.30 9.82
CA TYR A 121 18.26 -20.78 9.20
C TYR A 121 18.53 -19.84 8.02
N PHE A 122 19.81 -19.65 7.67
CA PHE A 122 20.20 -18.67 6.67
C PHE A 122 20.76 -19.29 5.40
N TYR A 123 20.40 -18.70 4.27
CA TYR A 123 20.96 -19.05 2.97
C TYR A 123 22.47 -18.88 2.97
N ARG A 124 23.16 -19.82 2.33
CA ARG A 124 24.60 -19.78 2.11
C ARG A 124 24.90 -19.80 0.62
N GLY A 125 25.73 -18.85 0.21
CA GLY A 125 26.23 -18.78 -1.15
C GLY A 125 27.18 -19.94 -1.50
N PRO A 126 27.66 -19.99 -2.74
CA PRO A 126 28.61 -21.02 -3.19
C PRO A 126 29.92 -21.06 -2.40
N ASP A 127 30.29 -19.96 -1.75
CA ASP A 127 31.47 -19.85 -0.87
C ASP A 127 31.19 -20.31 0.58
N GLY A 128 29.98 -20.79 0.86
CA GLY A 128 29.55 -21.25 2.16
C GLY A 128 29.21 -20.13 3.16
N LYS A 129 29.32 -18.87 2.75
CA LYS A 129 28.98 -17.73 3.62
C LYS A 129 27.51 -17.33 3.50
N PRO A 130 26.93 -16.72 4.54
CA PRO A 130 25.62 -16.09 4.45
C PRO A 130 25.62 -15.01 3.37
N GLY A 131 24.51 -14.85 2.67
CA GLY A 131 24.37 -13.85 1.61
C GLY A 131 22.96 -13.71 1.09
N ASN A 132 22.81 -13.07 -0.06
CA ASN A 132 21.52 -12.89 -0.74
C ASN A 132 21.38 -13.88 -1.89
N LYS A 133 20.16 -14.35 -2.12
CA LYS A 133 19.80 -15.16 -3.28
C LYS A 133 19.72 -14.34 -4.55
N LEU A 134 19.28 -13.08 -4.41
CA LEU A 134 19.07 -12.16 -5.52
C LEU A 134 19.20 -10.72 -5.05
N GLY A 135 19.83 -9.86 -5.88
CA GLY A 135 19.94 -8.43 -5.63
C GLY A 135 21.21 -8.01 -4.93
N ASP A 136 21.34 -6.70 -4.72
CA ASP A 136 22.52 -5.98 -4.20
C ASP A 136 22.25 -5.45 -2.78
N TRP A 137 21.63 -6.23 -1.94
CA TRP A 137 21.25 -5.83 -0.58
C TRP A 137 22.38 -6.12 0.41
N ALA A 138 23.46 -5.34 0.33
CA ALA A 138 24.69 -5.58 1.07
C ALA A 138 24.56 -5.49 2.62
N ASP A 139 23.44 -4.93 3.10
CA ASP A 139 23.14 -4.74 4.53
C ASP A 139 22.25 -5.83 5.12
N VAL A 140 21.93 -6.88 4.35
CA VAL A 140 21.07 -7.99 4.80
C VAL A 140 21.56 -9.35 4.31
N ILE A 141 21.10 -10.41 4.97
CA ILE A 141 21.31 -11.84 4.61
C ILE A 141 19.97 -12.57 4.57
N ASP A 142 19.78 -13.43 3.56
CA ASP A 142 18.52 -14.09 3.29
C ASP A 142 18.28 -15.31 4.19
N LEU A 143 17.01 -15.54 4.50
CA LEU A 143 16.54 -16.72 5.24
C LEU A 143 16.40 -17.95 4.32
N ASP A 144 16.65 -19.14 4.88
CA ASP A 144 16.50 -20.43 4.19
C ASP A 144 15.23 -21.17 4.64
N TYR A 145 14.20 -21.08 3.85
CA TYR A 145 12.91 -21.72 4.10
C TYR A 145 12.91 -23.25 3.90
N SER A 146 14.02 -23.86 3.52
CA SER A 146 14.17 -25.33 3.54
C SER A 146 14.21 -25.85 4.98
N ASN A 147 14.61 -25.01 5.95
CA ASN A 147 14.65 -25.36 7.37
C ASN A 147 13.28 -25.10 8.04
N ARG A 148 12.65 -26.18 8.53
CA ARG A 148 11.34 -26.09 9.20
C ARG A 148 11.38 -25.46 10.60
N GLY A 149 12.55 -25.44 11.25
CA GLY A 149 12.73 -24.70 12.52
C GLY A 149 12.54 -23.21 12.35
N LEU A 150 12.99 -22.64 11.22
CA LEU A 150 12.73 -21.26 10.85
C LEU A 150 11.22 -20.96 10.80
N TRP A 151 10.44 -21.86 10.19
CA TRP A 151 8.99 -21.67 10.09
C TRP A 151 8.32 -21.53 11.45
N GLN A 152 8.73 -22.38 12.40
CA GLN A 152 8.18 -22.33 13.75
C GLN A 152 8.58 -21.02 14.45
N TYR A 153 9.85 -20.62 14.39
CA TYR A 153 10.34 -19.39 15.01
C TYR A 153 9.58 -18.14 14.51
N LEU A 154 9.41 -18.03 13.18
CA LEU A 154 8.72 -16.90 12.57
C LEU A 154 7.21 -16.92 12.86
N THR A 155 6.59 -18.11 12.86
CA THR A 155 5.17 -18.26 13.22
C THR A 155 4.92 -17.84 14.66
N ASP A 156 5.75 -18.28 15.61
CA ASP A 156 5.64 -17.90 17.03
C ASP A 156 5.81 -16.39 17.21
N THR A 157 6.70 -15.77 16.42
CA THR A 157 6.90 -14.32 16.41
C THR A 157 5.66 -13.58 15.92
N LEU A 158 5.00 -14.05 14.84
CA LEU A 158 3.74 -13.46 14.37
C LEU A 158 2.61 -13.62 15.40
N VAL A 159 2.50 -14.80 16.03
CA VAL A 159 1.51 -15.05 17.09
C VAL A 159 1.75 -14.12 18.30
N MET A 160 3.00 -13.84 18.63
CA MET A 160 3.33 -12.86 19.69
C MET A 160 2.82 -11.46 19.35
N TRP A 161 3.12 -10.95 18.14
CA TRP A 161 2.70 -9.63 17.71
C TRP A 161 1.19 -9.52 17.46
N ALA A 162 0.55 -10.58 16.97
CA ALA A 162 -0.89 -10.60 16.70
C ALA A 162 -1.78 -10.40 17.95
N LYS A 163 -1.20 -10.52 19.15
CA LYS A 163 -1.88 -10.19 20.42
C LYS A 163 -1.95 -8.69 20.67
N LEU A 164 -1.15 -7.90 19.97
CA LEU A 164 -1.04 -6.45 20.15
C LEU A 164 -1.57 -5.67 18.94
N VAL A 165 -1.38 -6.19 17.71
CA VAL A 165 -1.71 -5.49 16.47
C VAL A 165 -2.78 -6.21 15.66
N ASP A 166 -3.40 -5.49 14.71
CA ASP A 166 -4.54 -5.96 13.92
C ASP A 166 -4.13 -6.43 12.52
N GLY A 167 -2.88 -6.34 12.15
CA GLY A 167 -2.44 -6.74 10.82
C GLY A 167 -0.94 -6.74 10.61
N PHE A 168 -0.53 -7.39 9.53
CA PHE A 168 0.84 -7.48 9.08
C PHE A 168 0.96 -7.05 7.62
N ARG A 169 1.86 -6.11 7.34
CA ARG A 169 2.40 -5.89 5.99
C ARG A 169 3.66 -6.75 5.88
N CYS A 170 3.68 -7.65 4.93
CA CYS A 170 4.77 -8.60 4.78
C CYS A 170 5.67 -8.17 3.62
N ASP A 171 6.90 -7.79 3.98
CA ASP A 171 7.94 -7.33 3.08
C ASP A 171 8.35 -8.41 2.09
N VAL A 172 8.47 -8.05 0.80
CA VAL A 172 8.79 -8.94 -0.34
C VAL A 172 8.16 -10.34 -0.21
N ALA A 173 6.88 -10.38 0.17
CA ALA A 173 6.16 -11.61 0.51
C ALA A 173 6.18 -12.66 -0.61
N SER A 174 6.36 -12.25 -1.86
CA SER A 174 6.49 -13.13 -3.03
C SER A 174 7.72 -14.03 -2.97
N PHE A 175 8.77 -13.67 -2.22
CA PHE A 175 10.00 -14.46 -2.10
C PHE A 175 9.97 -15.44 -0.92
N VAL A 176 8.93 -15.38 -0.12
CA VAL A 176 8.69 -16.32 0.98
C VAL A 176 7.66 -17.35 0.52
N PRO A 177 7.86 -18.66 0.78
CA PRO A 177 6.94 -19.70 0.34
C PRO A 177 5.49 -19.44 0.79
N VAL A 178 4.54 -19.53 -0.13
CA VAL A 178 3.10 -19.33 0.16
C VAL A 178 2.61 -20.31 1.23
N GLU A 179 3.15 -21.53 1.25
CA GLU A 179 2.83 -22.54 2.24
C GLU A 179 3.22 -22.11 3.67
N PHE A 180 4.32 -21.36 3.83
CA PHE A 180 4.67 -20.75 5.11
C PHE A 180 3.60 -19.73 5.52
N TRP A 181 3.21 -18.84 4.61
CA TRP A 181 2.19 -17.84 4.91
C TRP A 181 0.84 -18.44 5.27
N LEU A 182 0.44 -19.53 4.60
CA LEU A 182 -0.79 -20.27 4.93
C LEU A 182 -0.71 -20.88 6.35
N GLN A 183 0.42 -21.49 6.72
CA GLN A 183 0.64 -22.02 8.07
C GLN A 183 0.62 -20.90 9.12
N ALA A 184 1.37 -19.82 8.88
CA ALA A 184 1.45 -18.69 9.80
C ALA A 184 0.09 -18.03 10.01
N ARG A 185 -0.67 -17.81 8.90
CA ARG A 185 -2.03 -17.25 8.97
C ARG A 185 -2.97 -18.11 9.81
N ALA A 186 -2.91 -19.44 9.66
CA ALA A 186 -3.73 -20.36 10.44
C ALA A 186 -3.39 -20.28 11.95
N ALA A 187 -2.11 -20.19 12.30
CA ALA A 187 -1.68 -20.04 13.69
C ALA A 187 -2.08 -18.68 14.29
N VAL A 188 -1.93 -17.60 13.54
CA VAL A 188 -2.35 -16.25 13.96
C VAL A 188 -3.87 -16.18 14.14
N ALA A 189 -4.65 -16.79 13.26
CA ALA A 189 -6.12 -16.80 13.36
C ALA A 189 -6.65 -17.45 14.65
N ALA A 190 -5.85 -18.30 15.31
CA ALA A 190 -6.21 -18.87 16.61
C ALA A 190 -6.17 -17.85 17.76
N VAL A 191 -5.43 -16.75 17.62
CA VAL A 191 -5.32 -15.68 18.63
C VAL A 191 -5.94 -14.37 18.17
N ASN A 192 -5.95 -14.09 16.86
CA ASN A 192 -6.54 -12.91 16.24
C ASN A 192 -7.15 -13.28 14.89
N PRO A 193 -8.43 -13.73 14.87
CA PRO A 193 -9.10 -14.17 13.63
C PRO A 193 -9.36 -13.04 12.63
N ASP A 194 -9.38 -11.78 13.08
CA ASP A 194 -9.62 -10.59 12.26
C ASP A 194 -8.32 -9.90 11.79
N CYS A 195 -7.17 -10.58 11.97
CA CYS A 195 -5.87 -10.06 11.54
C CYS A 195 -5.84 -9.86 10.02
N VAL A 196 -5.47 -8.67 9.57
CA VAL A 196 -5.38 -8.28 8.16
C VAL A 196 -3.98 -8.58 7.61
N TRP A 197 -3.91 -9.22 6.45
CA TRP A 197 -2.67 -9.62 5.81
C TRP A 197 -2.47 -8.88 4.50
N LEU A 198 -1.45 -8.02 4.46
CA LEU A 198 -1.03 -7.27 3.28
C LEU A 198 0.32 -7.79 2.78
N ALA A 199 0.35 -8.27 1.54
CA ALA A 199 1.59 -8.67 0.88
C ALA A 199 2.20 -7.53 0.09
N GLU A 200 3.47 -7.27 0.30
CA GLU A 200 4.25 -6.64 -0.75
C GLU A 200 4.60 -7.71 -1.78
N THR A 201 3.99 -7.63 -2.95
CA THR A 201 4.43 -8.36 -4.14
C THR A 201 5.59 -7.61 -4.80
N VAL A 202 6.20 -8.19 -5.81
CA VAL A 202 7.32 -7.54 -6.51
C VAL A 202 6.91 -7.14 -7.92
N HIS A 203 7.59 -6.14 -8.47
CA HIS A 203 7.42 -5.76 -9.87
C HIS A 203 7.53 -6.99 -10.78
N ARG A 204 6.71 -7.04 -11.83
CA ARG A 204 6.70 -8.15 -12.79
C ARG A 204 8.09 -8.47 -13.34
N SER A 205 8.85 -7.45 -13.71
CA SER A 205 10.23 -7.59 -14.23
C SER A 205 11.14 -8.27 -13.22
N TYR A 206 11.04 -7.89 -11.93
CA TYR A 206 11.86 -8.44 -10.85
C TYR A 206 11.47 -9.88 -10.50
N GLY A 207 10.18 -10.20 -10.49
CA GLY A 207 9.71 -11.59 -10.31
C GLY A 207 10.19 -12.52 -11.45
N CYS A 208 10.18 -12.04 -12.70
CA CYS A 208 10.73 -12.79 -13.84
C CYS A 208 12.26 -12.97 -13.71
N LEU A 209 12.98 -11.96 -13.25
CA LEU A 209 14.42 -12.04 -12.99
C LEU A 209 14.72 -13.10 -11.92
N ALA A 210 14.00 -13.08 -10.80
CA ALA A 210 14.15 -14.06 -9.72
C ALA A 210 14.01 -15.49 -10.22
N ARG A 211 12.92 -15.78 -10.94
CA ARG A 211 12.68 -17.11 -11.53
C ARG A 211 13.76 -17.53 -12.51
N ARG A 212 14.26 -16.60 -13.34
CA ARG A 212 15.39 -16.85 -14.26
C ARG A 212 16.66 -17.28 -13.52
N HIS A 213 16.87 -16.79 -12.32
CA HIS A 213 18.00 -17.15 -11.45
C HIS A 213 17.71 -18.34 -10.53
N GLY A 214 16.57 -19.03 -10.70
CA GLY A 214 16.19 -20.16 -9.88
C GLY A 214 15.79 -19.79 -8.44
N VAL A 215 15.52 -18.50 -8.20
CA VAL A 215 15.02 -18.03 -6.91
C VAL A 215 13.50 -18.13 -6.87
N TYR A 216 12.96 -18.64 -5.76
CA TYR A 216 11.52 -18.72 -5.55
C TYR A 216 10.88 -17.33 -5.65
N SER A 217 9.85 -17.24 -6.43
CA SER A 217 9.02 -16.03 -6.54
C SER A 217 7.58 -16.42 -6.89
N ALA A 218 6.68 -16.33 -5.93
CA ALA A 218 5.26 -16.54 -6.15
C ALA A 218 4.68 -15.45 -7.06
N SER A 219 3.72 -15.82 -7.89
CA SER A 219 2.87 -14.85 -8.60
C SER A 219 1.82 -14.26 -7.66
N ASP A 220 1.26 -13.10 -8.01
CA ASP A 220 0.17 -12.47 -7.26
C ASP A 220 -1.00 -13.44 -7.05
N GLY A 221 -1.39 -14.20 -8.10
CA GLY A 221 -2.44 -15.21 -7.97
C GLY A 221 -2.14 -16.32 -6.95
N GLU A 222 -0.86 -16.67 -6.74
CA GLU A 222 -0.45 -17.63 -5.70
C GLU A 222 -0.44 -16.97 -4.31
N VAL A 223 0.04 -15.72 -4.22
CA VAL A 223 0.11 -14.95 -2.97
C VAL A 223 -1.30 -14.68 -2.41
N PHE A 224 -2.29 -14.39 -3.26
CA PHE A 224 -3.69 -14.23 -2.84
C PHE A 224 -4.28 -15.42 -2.08
N ARG A 225 -3.70 -16.60 -2.18
CA ARG A 225 -4.15 -17.76 -1.35
C ARG A 225 -3.98 -17.51 0.14
N ALA A 226 -2.99 -16.71 0.54
CA ALA A 226 -2.64 -16.47 1.93
C ALA A 226 -2.93 -15.03 2.40
N PHE A 227 -3.13 -14.07 1.48
CA PHE A 227 -3.24 -12.65 1.80
C PHE A 227 -4.61 -12.06 1.46
N ASP A 228 -4.99 -11.02 2.21
CA ASP A 228 -6.23 -10.26 2.00
C ASP A 228 -6.02 -9.12 1.02
N LEU A 229 -4.81 -8.59 0.97
CA LEU A 229 -4.40 -7.43 0.19
C LEU A 229 -3.05 -7.72 -0.45
N GLU A 230 -2.81 -7.16 -1.62
CA GLU A 230 -1.51 -7.16 -2.29
C GLU A 230 -1.21 -5.80 -2.91
N TYR A 231 0.07 -5.45 -2.97
CA TYR A 231 0.52 -4.28 -3.71
C TYR A 231 0.14 -4.39 -5.20
N GLU A 232 -0.06 -3.24 -5.86
CA GLU A 232 -0.33 -3.17 -7.30
C GLU A 232 0.94 -3.06 -8.16
N TYR A 233 2.03 -3.68 -7.72
CA TYR A 233 3.29 -3.66 -8.48
C TYR A 233 3.23 -4.39 -9.83
N ASP A 234 2.22 -5.21 -10.05
CA ASP A 234 1.91 -5.83 -11.35
C ASP A 234 1.58 -4.81 -12.45
N VAL A 235 1.02 -3.63 -12.09
CA VAL A 235 0.70 -2.54 -13.02
C VAL A 235 1.58 -1.30 -12.86
N ARG A 236 2.36 -1.22 -11.78
CA ARG A 236 3.14 -0.03 -11.43
C ARG A 236 4.12 0.39 -12.52
N GLU A 237 4.84 -0.54 -13.14
CA GLU A 237 5.79 -0.23 -14.21
C GLU A 237 5.11 0.51 -15.38
N VAL A 238 3.86 0.15 -15.71
CA VAL A 238 3.09 0.81 -16.78
C VAL A 238 2.60 2.18 -16.34
N PHE A 239 2.20 2.33 -15.07
CA PHE A 239 1.83 3.63 -14.51
C PHE A 239 3.01 4.61 -14.54
N ASP A 240 4.20 4.17 -14.15
CA ASP A 240 5.41 4.98 -14.18
C ASP A 240 5.82 5.39 -15.61
N GLN A 241 5.64 4.48 -16.60
CA GLN A 241 5.83 4.79 -18.01
C GLN A 241 4.85 5.86 -18.48
N TYR A 242 3.58 5.79 -18.07
CA TYR A 242 2.59 6.82 -18.37
C TYR A 242 2.96 8.17 -17.75
N LEU A 243 3.36 8.20 -16.49
CA LEU A 243 3.81 9.44 -15.81
C LEU A 243 4.99 10.11 -16.52
N ARG A 244 5.89 9.31 -17.13
CA ARG A 244 7.01 9.82 -17.93
C ARG A 244 6.66 10.15 -19.39
N GLY A 245 5.39 9.91 -19.79
CA GLY A 245 4.93 10.13 -21.17
C GLY A 245 5.46 9.10 -22.19
N GLU A 246 5.90 7.94 -21.75
CA GLU A 246 6.45 6.87 -22.60
C GLU A 246 5.35 6.02 -23.24
N VAL A 247 4.18 5.96 -22.61
CA VAL A 247 2.99 5.24 -23.09
C VAL A 247 1.73 6.09 -22.91
N PRO A 248 0.68 5.88 -23.72
CA PRO A 248 -0.61 6.55 -23.54
C PRO A 248 -1.34 6.04 -22.28
N LEU A 249 -2.33 6.82 -21.80
CA LEU A 249 -3.14 6.50 -20.64
C LEU A 249 -3.87 5.15 -20.78
N SER A 250 -4.36 4.84 -21.99
CA SER A 250 -5.04 3.57 -22.29
C SER A 250 -4.21 2.35 -21.90
N ARG A 251 -2.87 2.38 -22.05
CA ARG A 251 -2.01 1.27 -21.67
C ARG A 251 -2.03 0.99 -20.15
N TYR A 252 -2.10 2.03 -19.34
CA TYR A 252 -2.24 1.86 -17.90
C TYR A 252 -3.64 1.36 -17.52
N LEU A 253 -4.68 1.92 -18.13
CA LEU A 253 -6.06 1.52 -17.82
C LEU A 253 -6.37 0.10 -18.34
N ASP A 254 -5.79 -0.33 -19.47
CA ASP A 254 -5.83 -1.71 -19.94
C ASP A 254 -5.22 -2.68 -18.93
N ALA A 255 -4.06 -2.29 -18.32
CA ALA A 255 -3.41 -3.11 -17.32
C ALA A 255 -4.27 -3.26 -16.05
N LEU A 256 -4.97 -2.18 -15.63
CA LEU A 256 -5.95 -2.25 -14.53
C LEU A 256 -7.14 -3.15 -14.87
N SER A 257 -7.69 -3.02 -16.08
CA SER A 257 -8.81 -3.87 -16.55
C SER A 257 -8.40 -5.34 -16.64
N PHE A 258 -7.15 -5.62 -17.01
CA PHE A 258 -6.62 -6.98 -17.10
C PHE A 258 -6.61 -7.70 -15.74
N GLN A 259 -6.51 -6.97 -14.62
CA GLN A 259 -6.61 -7.55 -13.28
C GLN A 259 -7.97 -8.24 -13.04
N GLU A 260 -9.08 -7.72 -13.63
CA GLU A 260 -10.41 -8.34 -13.53
C GLU A 260 -10.46 -9.75 -14.18
N ALA A 261 -9.60 -10.00 -15.15
CA ALA A 261 -9.51 -11.31 -15.81
C ALA A 261 -8.48 -12.25 -15.18
N CYS A 262 -7.45 -11.70 -14.52
CA CYS A 262 -6.33 -12.49 -14.00
C CYS A 262 -6.52 -12.97 -12.56
N TYR A 263 -7.29 -12.21 -11.76
CA TYR A 263 -7.43 -12.47 -10.33
C TYR A 263 -8.83 -12.95 -9.97
N PRO A 264 -9.04 -13.56 -8.78
CA PRO A 264 -10.37 -13.88 -8.29
C PRO A 264 -11.26 -12.64 -8.25
N ALA A 265 -12.57 -12.76 -8.53
CA ALA A 265 -13.51 -11.63 -8.62
C ALA A 265 -13.47 -10.70 -7.38
N ASN A 266 -13.17 -11.24 -6.21
CA ASN A 266 -13.06 -10.51 -4.95
C ASN A 266 -11.63 -10.05 -4.63
N TYR A 267 -10.71 -10.03 -5.59
CA TYR A 267 -9.32 -9.57 -5.35
C TYR A 267 -9.29 -8.16 -4.79
N ASN A 268 -8.26 -7.86 -4.00
CA ASN A 268 -8.09 -6.57 -3.38
C ASN A 268 -6.63 -6.12 -3.47
N LYS A 269 -6.37 -5.14 -4.34
CA LYS A 269 -5.05 -4.50 -4.46
C LYS A 269 -4.95 -3.30 -3.53
N LEU A 270 -3.77 -3.10 -2.97
CA LEU A 270 -3.40 -1.85 -2.31
C LEU A 270 -3.10 -0.82 -3.40
N ARG A 271 -3.96 0.17 -3.54
CA ARG A 271 -3.86 1.25 -4.54
C ARG A 271 -3.10 2.43 -3.97
N PHE A 272 -2.07 2.89 -4.68
CA PHE A 272 -1.25 4.01 -4.21
C PHE A 272 -0.66 4.82 -5.37
N LEU A 273 -0.52 6.12 -5.17
CA LEU A 273 0.22 6.99 -6.07
C LEU A 273 1.71 6.98 -5.73
N GLU A 274 2.03 6.86 -4.45
CA GLU A 274 3.37 6.91 -3.88
C GLU A 274 3.47 6.02 -2.63
N ASN A 275 4.68 5.61 -2.27
CA ASN A 275 5.01 4.95 -1.00
C ASN A 275 6.47 5.26 -0.61
N HIS A 276 7.01 4.58 0.39
CA HIS A 276 8.39 4.80 0.86
C HIS A 276 9.50 4.35 -0.13
N ASP A 277 9.16 3.55 -1.16
CA ASP A 277 10.08 3.07 -2.21
C ASP A 277 9.86 3.77 -3.56
N GLN A 278 8.77 4.53 -3.69
CA GLN A 278 8.40 5.19 -4.93
C GLN A 278 8.50 6.71 -4.79
N PRO A 279 8.91 7.42 -5.84
CA PRO A 279 8.91 8.88 -5.80
C PRO A 279 7.54 9.45 -5.45
N ARG A 280 7.52 10.60 -4.81
CA ARG A 280 6.30 11.35 -4.50
C ARG A 280 5.55 11.71 -5.78
N ILE A 281 4.25 11.54 -5.82
CA ILE A 281 3.45 11.89 -7.00
C ILE A 281 3.57 13.40 -7.33
N ALA A 282 3.65 14.26 -6.32
CA ALA A 282 3.84 15.68 -6.51
C ALA A 282 5.20 16.05 -7.15
N SER A 283 6.18 15.13 -7.21
CA SER A 283 7.42 15.33 -7.96
C SER A 283 7.22 15.23 -9.47
N PHE A 284 6.22 14.46 -9.93
CA PHE A 284 5.87 14.28 -11.33
C PHE A 284 4.72 15.19 -11.77
N VAL A 285 3.68 15.30 -10.93
CA VAL A 285 2.44 16.04 -11.24
C VAL A 285 2.47 17.37 -10.51
N ARG A 286 2.93 18.43 -11.22
CA ARG A 286 3.09 19.78 -10.65
C ARG A 286 1.83 20.63 -10.69
N ASP A 287 0.90 20.31 -11.58
CA ASP A 287 -0.40 20.96 -11.68
C ASP A 287 -1.32 20.50 -10.55
N GLU A 288 -1.80 21.42 -9.73
CA GLU A 288 -2.64 21.12 -8.56
C GLU A 288 -3.97 20.46 -8.95
N ARG A 289 -4.59 20.92 -10.06
CA ARG A 289 -5.85 20.33 -10.54
C ARG A 289 -5.63 18.91 -11.06
N ALA A 290 -4.52 18.66 -11.76
CA ALA A 290 -4.15 17.31 -12.17
C ALA A 290 -3.94 16.42 -10.95
N LEU A 291 -3.23 16.89 -9.91
CA LEU A 291 -2.99 16.11 -8.68
C LEU A 291 -4.30 15.77 -7.93
N VAL A 292 -5.25 16.72 -7.92
CA VAL A 292 -6.61 16.47 -7.40
C VAL A 292 -7.29 15.34 -8.19
N ASN A 293 -7.16 15.32 -9.53
CA ASN A 293 -7.71 14.25 -10.36
C ASN A 293 -7.05 12.88 -10.09
N TYR A 294 -5.71 12.81 -9.97
CA TYR A 294 -5.01 11.57 -9.58
C TYR A 294 -5.47 11.08 -8.21
N THR A 295 -5.61 11.99 -7.25
CA THR A 295 -6.05 11.65 -5.89
C THR A 295 -7.50 11.14 -5.89
N ALA A 296 -8.39 11.78 -6.65
CA ALA A 296 -9.79 11.33 -6.77
C ALA A 296 -9.89 9.97 -7.48
N MET A 297 -9.10 9.77 -8.54
CA MET A 297 -9.01 8.49 -9.24
C MET A 297 -8.54 7.38 -8.30
N LEU A 298 -7.49 7.62 -7.49
CA LEU A 298 -6.98 6.67 -6.51
C LEU A 298 -8.09 6.14 -5.59
N TYR A 299 -8.94 7.02 -5.07
CA TYR A 299 -10.05 6.63 -4.19
C TYR A 299 -11.17 5.89 -4.94
N PHE A 300 -11.33 6.13 -6.24
CA PHE A 300 -12.34 5.47 -7.06
C PHE A 300 -11.94 4.05 -7.46
N LEU A 301 -10.66 3.76 -7.61
CA LEU A 301 -10.17 2.42 -8.01
C LEU A 301 -10.71 1.32 -7.09
N LYS A 302 -10.96 0.14 -7.66
CA LYS A 302 -11.28 -1.08 -6.90
C LYS A 302 -10.05 -1.49 -6.09
N GLY A 303 -10.17 -1.48 -4.78
CA GLY A 303 -9.09 -1.85 -3.86
C GLY A 303 -8.95 -0.90 -2.67
N THR A 304 -8.13 -1.30 -1.71
CA THR A 304 -7.78 -0.51 -0.52
C THR A 304 -6.87 0.65 -0.92
N THR A 305 -7.13 1.84 -0.41
CA THR A 305 -6.32 3.03 -0.69
C THR A 305 -5.17 3.14 0.32
N LEU A 306 -3.96 3.40 -0.17
CA LEU A 306 -2.82 3.78 0.67
C LEU A 306 -2.57 5.29 0.54
N LEU A 307 -2.38 5.92 1.68
CA LEU A 307 -1.76 7.24 1.81
C LEU A 307 -0.40 7.07 2.49
N TYR A 308 0.65 7.59 1.87
CA TYR A 308 1.96 7.69 2.52
C TYR A 308 2.06 9.03 3.25
N ALA A 309 2.47 9.01 4.51
CA ALA A 309 2.55 10.21 5.34
C ALA A 309 3.26 11.38 4.64
N GLY A 310 2.61 12.53 4.58
CA GLY A 310 3.04 13.72 3.83
C GLY A 310 2.39 13.88 2.45
N GLN A 311 1.70 12.87 1.92
CA GLN A 311 0.96 12.99 0.66
C GLN A 311 -0.17 14.02 0.78
N GLU A 312 -0.80 14.13 1.93
CA GLU A 312 -1.84 15.13 2.22
C GLU A 312 -1.33 16.58 2.16
N PHE A 313 -0.02 16.79 2.27
CA PHE A 313 0.64 18.09 2.16
C PHE A 313 1.30 18.30 0.79
N GLU A 314 1.07 17.40 -0.16
CA GLU A 314 1.67 17.42 -1.50
C GLU A 314 3.22 17.50 -1.45
N ASN A 315 3.83 16.76 -0.51
CA ASN A 315 5.28 16.66 -0.47
C ASN A 315 5.82 16.12 -1.79
N ASP A 316 6.86 16.76 -2.33
CA ASP A 316 7.56 16.32 -3.53
C ASP A 316 8.92 15.67 -3.22
N HIS A 317 9.37 15.75 -1.97
CA HIS A 317 10.56 15.09 -1.46
C HIS A 317 10.21 13.74 -0.82
N LEU A 318 10.89 12.67 -1.26
CA LEU A 318 10.79 11.34 -0.64
C LEU A 318 11.75 11.28 0.56
N PRO A 319 11.24 11.08 1.79
CA PRO A 319 12.10 11.00 2.95
C PRO A 319 13.09 9.82 2.90
N SER A 320 14.32 10.08 3.36
CA SER A 320 15.38 9.06 3.46
C SER A 320 14.94 7.90 4.38
N LEU A 321 15.20 6.66 3.95
CA LEU A 321 15.07 5.49 4.80
C LEU A 321 16.25 5.31 5.77
N PHE A 322 17.38 5.98 5.49
CA PHE A 322 18.66 5.71 6.12
C PHE A 322 19.07 6.77 7.15
N ASP A 323 18.41 7.92 7.12
CA ASP A 323 18.77 9.09 7.90
C ASP A 323 17.53 9.71 8.57
N ILE A 324 17.72 10.73 9.42
CA ILE A 324 16.63 11.55 9.94
C ILE A 324 16.24 12.55 8.87
N ASP A 325 15.02 12.43 8.36
CA ASP A 325 14.49 13.25 7.27
C ASP A 325 12.97 13.44 7.45
N PRO A 326 12.58 14.30 8.42
CA PRO A 326 11.17 14.45 8.79
C PRO A 326 10.31 15.02 7.66
N ILE A 327 9.06 14.58 7.60
CA ILE A 327 8.06 15.06 6.66
C ILE A 327 7.85 16.56 6.82
N ASP A 328 7.93 17.31 5.70
CA ASP A 328 7.57 18.72 5.70
C ASP A 328 6.04 18.89 5.69
N ARG A 329 5.51 19.52 6.72
CA ARG A 329 4.07 19.85 6.85
C ARG A 329 3.77 21.31 6.51
N ARG A 330 4.76 22.06 6.04
CA ARG A 330 4.67 23.51 5.76
C ARG A 330 4.84 23.83 4.28
N THR A 331 4.40 22.94 3.41
CA THR A 331 4.44 23.12 1.96
C THR A 331 3.54 24.28 1.47
N GLY A 332 2.62 24.73 2.30
CA GLY A 332 1.57 25.69 1.92
C GLY A 332 0.39 25.04 1.20
N ARG A 333 0.39 23.71 1.06
CA ARG A 333 -0.65 22.91 0.40
C ARG A 333 -1.30 21.94 1.38
N ASP A 334 -2.59 21.66 1.19
CA ASP A 334 -3.34 20.77 2.08
C ASP A 334 -4.53 20.12 1.35
N LEU A 335 -4.41 18.83 1.12
CA LEU A 335 -5.48 17.99 0.55
C LEU A 335 -6.44 17.42 1.59
N SER A 336 -6.27 17.71 2.90
CA SER A 336 -7.05 17.06 3.97
C SER A 336 -8.56 17.19 3.77
N GLY A 337 -9.03 18.34 3.29
CA GLY A 337 -10.45 18.54 2.98
C GLY A 337 -10.94 17.67 1.81
N LEU A 338 -10.12 17.49 0.78
CA LEU A 338 -10.41 16.61 -0.35
C LEU A 338 -10.43 15.14 0.09
N LEU A 339 -9.39 14.68 0.80
CA LEU A 339 -9.26 13.29 1.26
C LEU A 339 -10.46 12.87 2.11
N ARG A 340 -10.93 13.75 3.00
CA ARG A 340 -12.13 13.51 3.81
C ARG A 340 -13.38 13.32 2.95
N ARG A 341 -13.58 14.16 1.91
CA ARG A 341 -14.72 14.01 0.99
C ARG A 341 -14.61 12.72 0.17
N LEU A 342 -13.43 12.42 -0.35
CA LEU A 342 -13.17 11.20 -1.12
C LEU A 342 -13.36 9.94 -0.28
N TYR A 343 -12.95 9.95 0.99
CA TYR A 343 -13.26 8.86 1.92
C TYR A 343 -14.77 8.66 2.06
N ALA A 344 -15.54 9.74 2.28
CA ALA A 344 -16.99 9.65 2.39
C ALA A 344 -17.65 9.12 1.11
N VAL A 345 -17.10 9.44 -0.06
CA VAL A 345 -17.53 8.88 -1.35
C VAL A 345 -17.18 7.39 -1.44
N LYS A 346 -15.93 7.01 -1.09
CA LYS A 346 -15.46 5.63 -1.12
C LYS A 346 -16.31 4.70 -0.26
N GLN A 347 -16.77 5.16 0.91
CA GLN A 347 -17.66 4.38 1.78
C GLN A 347 -19.04 4.08 1.16
N GLN A 348 -19.46 4.83 0.12
CA GLN A 348 -20.73 4.58 -0.57
C GLN A 348 -20.66 3.47 -1.61
N PHE A 349 -19.45 3.10 -2.06
CA PHE A 349 -19.28 2.17 -3.18
C PHE A 349 -19.68 0.74 -2.85
N GLY A 350 -19.49 0.29 -1.60
CA GLY A 350 -19.56 -1.14 -1.26
C GLY A 350 -18.40 -1.93 -1.87
N SER A 351 -18.40 -3.25 -1.68
CA SER A 351 -17.44 -4.13 -2.36
C SER A 351 -17.77 -4.20 -3.84
N ALA A 352 -16.80 -3.93 -4.70
CA ALA A 352 -17.04 -3.92 -6.14
C ALA A 352 -17.21 -5.34 -6.68
N ASP A 353 -18.35 -5.60 -7.33
CA ASP A 353 -18.61 -6.85 -8.04
C ASP A 353 -17.91 -6.88 -9.40
N TRP A 354 -17.72 -5.70 -9.99
CA TRP A 354 -17.02 -5.50 -11.25
C TRP A 354 -16.39 -4.09 -11.31
N PHE A 355 -15.35 -3.97 -12.10
CA PHE A 355 -14.66 -2.72 -12.39
C PHE A 355 -14.32 -2.64 -13.88
N PHE A 356 -14.47 -1.47 -14.47
CA PHE A 356 -14.14 -1.19 -15.85
C PHE A 356 -13.37 0.12 -15.96
N ALA A 357 -12.35 0.15 -16.82
CA ALA A 357 -11.54 1.33 -17.07
C ALA A 357 -11.35 1.51 -18.58
N ASP A 358 -11.52 2.73 -19.05
CA ASP A 358 -11.31 3.17 -20.43
C ASP A 358 -10.65 4.54 -20.45
N ALA A 359 -10.06 4.95 -21.57
CA ALA A 359 -9.31 6.18 -21.72
C ALA A 359 -9.70 6.98 -22.96
N ASP A 360 -9.70 8.29 -22.82
CA ASP A 360 -9.52 9.22 -23.91
C ASP A 360 -8.06 9.70 -23.93
N ASP A 361 -7.23 9.08 -24.74
CA ASP A 361 -5.80 9.40 -24.85
C ASP A 361 -5.51 10.79 -25.43
N VAL A 362 -6.45 11.40 -26.14
CA VAL A 362 -6.29 12.74 -26.74
C VAL A 362 -6.34 13.82 -25.64
N ASN A 363 -7.21 13.59 -24.66
CA ASN A 363 -7.45 14.55 -23.58
C ASN A 363 -6.85 14.09 -22.24
N ASP A 364 -6.20 12.91 -22.17
CA ASP A 364 -5.74 12.28 -20.94
C ASP A 364 -6.86 12.11 -19.89
N LEU A 365 -8.05 11.64 -20.33
CA LEU A 365 -9.18 11.37 -19.46
C LEU A 365 -9.28 9.89 -19.12
N ALA A 366 -9.28 9.57 -17.83
CA ALA A 366 -9.62 8.26 -17.33
C ALA A 366 -11.14 8.15 -17.10
N LEU A 367 -11.77 7.16 -17.71
CA LEU A 367 -13.19 6.85 -17.63
C LEU A 367 -13.37 5.56 -16.88
N LEU A 368 -13.76 5.64 -15.61
CA LEU A 368 -13.84 4.49 -14.74
C LEU A 368 -15.28 4.20 -14.35
N GLN A 369 -15.61 2.93 -14.25
CA GLN A 369 -16.91 2.47 -13.77
C GLN A 369 -16.72 1.36 -12.75
N ARG A 370 -17.59 1.32 -11.75
CA ARG A 370 -17.69 0.21 -10.81
C ARG A 370 -19.11 -0.02 -10.36
N GLY A 371 -19.41 -1.25 -10.05
CA GLY A 371 -20.74 -1.64 -9.58
C GLY A 371 -20.70 -2.54 -8.37
N SER A 372 -21.70 -2.40 -7.50
CA SER A 372 -21.90 -3.24 -6.33
C SER A 372 -23.36 -3.21 -5.89
N ALA A 373 -23.94 -4.38 -5.65
CA ALA A 373 -25.29 -4.52 -5.05
C ALA A 373 -26.38 -3.65 -5.75
N GLY A 374 -26.37 -3.60 -7.08
CA GLY A 374 -27.32 -2.81 -7.89
C GLY A 374 -27.05 -1.30 -7.93
N LYS A 375 -25.93 -0.85 -7.36
CA LYS A 375 -25.43 0.52 -7.48
C LYS A 375 -24.36 0.57 -8.57
N ARG A 376 -24.39 1.60 -9.41
CA ARG A 376 -23.36 1.87 -10.40
C ARG A 376 -22.79 3.27 -10.19
N PHE A 377 -21.46 3.37 -10.28
CA PHE A 377 -20.74 4.63 -10.16
C PHE A 377 -19.90 4.84 -11.42
N VAL A 378 -19.86 6.09 -11.89
CA VAL A 378 -19.05 6.54 -13.03
C VAL A 378 -18.09 7.61 -12.52
N GLY A 379 -16.82 7.45 -12.82
CA GLY A 379 -15.76 8.41 -12.53
C GLY A 379 -15.13 8.94 -13.81
N VAL A 380 -14.94 10.26 -13.90
CA VAL A 380 -14.23 10.94 -14.98
C VAL A 380 -13.11 11.77 -14.35
N PHE A 381 -11.86 11.45 -14.75
CA PHE A 381 -10.66 12.04 -14.15
C PHE A 381 -9.76 12.58 -15.26
N SER A 382 -9.59 13.92 -15.31
CA SER A 382 -8.72 14.59 -16.27
C SER A 382 -7.30 14.68 -15.72
N LEU A 383 -6.44 13.70 -16.07
CA LEU A 383 -5.10 13.59 -15.49
C LEU A 383 -4.11 14.68 -15.94
N LYS A 384 -4.52 15.52 -16.90
CA LYS A 384 -3.80 16.75 -17.33
C LYS A 384 -4.65 18.01 -17.11
N ALA A 385 -5.70 17.92 -16.29
CA ALA A 385 -6.62 19.03 -15.98
C ALA A 385 -7.21 19.75 -17.23
N LYS A 386 -7.38 19.02 -18.34
CA LYS A 386 -7.98 19.53 -19.58
C LYS A 386 -9.50 19.47 -19.54
N ALA A 387 -10.15 20.50 -20.07
CA ALA A 387 -11.59 20.43 -20.32
C ALA A 387 -11.85 19.66 -21.64
N ALA A 388 -12.84 18.78 -21.63
CA ALA A 388 -13.26 18.04 -22.82
C ALA A 388 -14.68 17.49 -22.65
N ASP A 389 -15.35 17.26 -23.77
CA ASP A 389 -16.59 16.49 -23.82
C ASP A 389 -16.30 15.01 -23.90
N VAL A 390 -16.90 14.22 -23.01
CA VAL A 390 -16.64 12.78 -22.91
C VAL A 390 -17.94 12.00 -22.90
N ARG A 391 -17.96 10.89 -23.65
CA ARG A 391 -19.07 9.95 -23.61
C ARG A 391 -19.01 9.14 -22.32
N VAL A 392 -20.12 9.16 -21.59
CA VAL A 392 -20.27 8.39 -20.36
C VAL A 392 -21.46 7.43 -20.46
N ASP A 393 -21.36 6.30 -19.78
CA ASP A 393 -22.47 5.36 -19.67
C ASP A 393 -23.37 5.74 -18.48
N ALA A 394 -24.15 6.80 -18.71
CA ALA A 394 -25.18 7.30 -17.81
C ALA A 394 -26.33 7.89 -18.63
N ALA A 395 -27.55 7.76 -18.12
CA ALA A 395 -28.72 8.34 -18.78
C ALA A 395 -28.65 9.88 -18.83
N ASP A 396 -29.33 10.48 -19.81
CA ASP A 396 -29.43 11.95 -19.86
C ASP A 396 -30.11 12.49 -18.59
N GLY A 397 -29.53 13.51 -17.98
CA GLY A 397 -30.05 14.08 -16.75
C GLY A 397 -29.06 15.01 -16.05
N VAL A 398 -29.49 15.51 -14.91
CA VAL A 398 -28.64 16.29 -14.01
C VAL A 398 -28.28 15.42 -12.81
N TYR A 399 -26.99 15.28 -12.55
CA TYR A 399 -26.42 14.47 -11.48
C TYR A 399 -25.69 15.34 -10.47
N GLU A 400 -25.58 14.86 -9.24
CA GLU A 400 -24.70 15.43 -8.24
C GLU A 400 -23.28 14.85 -8.39
N ASN A 401 -22.26 15.69 -8.52
CA ASN A 401 -20.87 15.25 -8.32
C ASN A 401 -20.66 14.91 -6.84
N LEU A 402 -20.41 13.66 -6.54
CA LEU A 402 -20.28 13.17 -5.15
C LEU A 402 -19.10 13.78 -4.39
N ILE A 403 -18.12 14.37 -5.11
CA ILE A 403 -16.90 14.93 -4.49
C ILE A 403 -17.20 16.30 -3.83
N ASP A 404 -17.94 17.19 -4.55
CA ASP A 404 -18.12 18.60 -4.16
C ASP A 404 -19.57 19.07 -4.12
N ARG A 405 -20.52 18.16 -4.45
CA ARG A 405 -21.97 18.43 -4.50
C ARG A 405 -22.41 19.34 -5.65
N SER A 406 -21.51 19.66 -6.58
CA SER A 406 -21.88 20.43 -7.78
C SER A 406 -22.81 19.65 -8.70
N ALA A 407 -23.63 20.39 -9.48
CA ALA A 407 -24.48 19.80 -10.50
C ALA A 407 -23.67 19.52 -11.78
N VAL A 408 -23.82 18.31 -12.32
CA VAL A 408 -23.19 17.88 -13.58
C VAL A 408 -24.28 17.39 -14.52
N THR A 409 -24.23 17.81 -15.77
CA THR A 409 -25.25 17.43 -16.77
C THR A 409 -24.69 16.40 -17.75
N VAL A 410 -25.44 15.32 -17.95
CA VAL A 410 -25.24 14.38 -19.06
C VAL A 410 -26.34 14.66 -20.08
N LYS A 411 -25.94 14.90 -21.34
CA LYS A 411 -26.85 15.16 -22.46
C LYS A 411 -26.40 14.40 -23.71
N ASN A 412 -27.29 13.62 -24.29
CA ASN A 412 -26.99 12.71 -25.42
C ASN A 412 -25.83 11.71 -25.07
N GLY A 413 -25.75 11.30 -23.81
CA GLY A 413 -24.67 10.45 -23.31
C GLY A 413 -23.31 11.16 -23.21
N ILE A 414 -23.27 12.51 -23.28
CA ILE A 414 -22.06 13.32 -23.18
C ILE A 414 -22.05 14.09 -21.85
N LEU A 415 -20.92 14.05 -21.17
CA LEU A 415 -20.59 14.88 -20.01
C LEU A 415 -19.50 15.85 -20.40
N SER A 416 -19.72 17.16 -20.14
CA SER A 416 -18.70 18.19 -20.35
C SER A 416 -17.81 18.29 -19.12
N CYS A 417 -16.61 17.66 -19.20
CA CYS A 417 -15.59 17.73 -18.16
C CYS A 417 -14.91 19.09 -18.20
N THR A 418 -14.85 19.77 -17.06
CA THR A 418 -14.19 21.10 -16.92
C THR A 418 -12.69 20.99 -16.62
N GLY A 419 -12.17 19.77 -16.51
CA GLY A 419 -10.82 19.49 -16.02
C GLY A 419 -10.78 19.18 -14.52
N GLU A 420 -11.91 19.26 -13.81
CA GLU A 420 -12.07 18.79 -12.43
C GLU A 420 -12.58 17.35 -12.41
N PRO A 421 -12.27 16.58 -11.36
CA PRO A 421 -12.75 15.20 -11.26
C PRO A 421 -14.25 15.13 -10.99
N VAL A 422 -14.91 14.19 -11.63
CA VAL A 422 -16.33 13.93 -11.46
C VAL A 422 -16.55 12.49 -11.02
N ILE A 423 -17.32 12.30 -9.96
CA ILE A 423 -17.86 11.00 -9.56
C ILE A 423 -19.37 11.14 -9.43
N LEU A 424 -20.11 10.35 -10.19
CA LEU A 424 -21.57 10.34 -10.12
C LEU A 424 -22.09 8.92 -9.86
N ARG A 425 -23.27 8.85 -9.26
CA ARG A 425 -24.02 7.60 -9.12
C ARG A 425 -25.01 7.53 -10.28
N ALA A 426 -24.79 6.58 -11.19
CA ALA A 426 -25.72 6.28 -12.27
C ALA A 426 -26.84 5.37 -11.75
N GLU A 427 -28.05 5.55 -12.25
CA GLU A 427 -29.12 4.59 -12.06
C GLU A 427 -28.78 3.31 -12.83
N GLY A 428 -29.05 2.16 -12.21
CA GLY A 428 -28.75 0.84 -12.78
C GLY A 428 -29.70 0.44 -13.91
#